data_504d2186859a7c025d10a084f1100ab4
#
_entry.id   504d2186859a7c025d10a084f1100ab4
#
_cell.length_a   1.000
_cell.length_b   1.000
_cell.length_c   1.000
_cell.angle_alpha   90.00
_cell.angle_beta   90.00
_cell.angle_gamma   90.00
#
_symmetry.space_group_name_H-M   'P 1'
#
loop_
_entity.id
_entity.type
_entity.pdbx_description
1 polymer ?
#
loop_
_entity_poly.entity_id
_entity_poly.type
_entity_poly.pdbx_seq_one_letter_code
_entity_poly.pdbx_strand_id
1 'polypeptide(L)'
;MKYKELTQNISGNLRTLSQDSPDLMKSFNQLSQIAMRDGVIDSKTKELIALAIGVAARCDGCIGFHVRTLVKMGMTLQELEEALGVAVYMGGGPSLMYAANALEAFKEFSN
;
A
#
# COMPACT_ATOMS: atom_id res chain seq x y z
N MET A 1 15.25 -6.60 6.30
CA MET A 1 14.39 -5.44 5.95
C MET A 1 13.73 -5.68 4.62
N LYS A 2 12.71 -6.51 4.64
CA LYS A 2 12.09 -7.02 3.42
C LYS A 2 11.35 -5.93 2.61
N TYR A 3 10.51 -5.13 3.27
CA TYR A 3 9.65 -4.17 2.57
C TYR A 3 10.37 -2.89 2.15
N LYS A 4 11.33 -2.42 2.94
CA LYS A 4 12.17 -1.29 2.53
C LYS A 4 12.96 -1.62 1.27
N GLU A 5 13.55 -2.80 1.24
CA GLU A 5 14.30 -3.27 0.08
C GLU A 5 13.39 -3.48 -1.13
N LEU A 6 12.25 -4.13 -0.92
CA LEU A 6 11.27 -4.39 -1.98
C LEU A 6 10.78 -3.09 -2.62
N THR A 7 10.40 -2.09 -1.82
CA THR A 7 9.91 -0.82 -2.36
C THR A 7 10.99 -0.05 -3.08
N GLN A 8 12.25 -0.12 -2.62
CA GLN A 8 13.38 0.48 -3.33
C GLN A 8 13.61 -0.19 -4.69
N ASN A 9 13.56 -1.51 -4.73
CA ASN A 9 13.74 -2.26 -5.99
C ASN A 9 12.63 -1.95 -6.98
N ILE A 10 11.38 -1.92 -6.53
CA ILE A 10 10.24 -1.58 -7.39
C ILE A 10 10.38 -0.15 -7.91
N SER A 11 10.71 0.80 -7.04
CA SER A 11 10.88 2.20 -7.45
C SER A 11 11.97 2.35 -8.51
N GLY A 12 13.07 1.62 -8.37
CA GLY A 12 14.14 1.62 -9.36
C GLY A 12 13.67 1.13 -10.72
N ASN A 13 12.93 0.03 -10.74
CA ASN A 13 12.40 -0.54 -11.98
C ASN A 13 11.31 0.36 -12.59
N LEU A 14 10.48 1.00 -11.76
CA LEU A 14 9.48 1.94 -12.26
C LEU A 14 10.10 3.20 -12.86
N ARG A 15 11.28 3.63 -12.39
CA ARG A 15 12.02 4.71 -13.05
C ARG A 15 12.38 4.34 -14.48
N THR A 16 12.84 3.11 -14.69
CA THR A 16 13.12 2.61 -16.04
C THR A 16 11.87 2.63 -16.91
N LEU A 17 10.76 2.14 -16.37
CA LEU A 17 9.49 2.15 -17.09
C LEU A 17 9.03 3.57 -17.41
N SER A 18 9.22 4.51 -16.50
CA SER A 18 8.90 5.93 -16.74
C SER A 18 9.73 6.54 -17.86
N GLN A 19 11.00 6.15 -17.96
CA GLN A 19 11.89 6.61 -19.03
C GLN A 19 11.49 6.04 -20.38
N ASP A 20 11.10 4.76 -20.41
CA ASP A 20 10.80 4.05 -21.66
C ASP A 20 9.35 4.19 -22.10
N SER A 21 8.43 4.39 -21.15
CA SER A 21 6.99 4.52 -21.41
C SER A 21 6.40 5.68 -20.61
N PRO A 22 6.83 6.93 -20.92
CA PRO A 22 6.46 8.08 -20.11
C PRO A 22 4.96 8.37 -20.10
N ASP A 23 4.27 8.15 -21.24
CA ASP A 23 2.84 8.43 -21.32
C ASP A 23 2.02 7.46 -20.45
N LEU A 24 2.42 6.19 -20.43
CA LEU A 24 1.76 5.19 -19.58
C LEU A 24 1.88 5.58 -18.11
N MET A 25 3.10 5.88 -17.66
CA MET A 25 3.35 6.21 -16.26
C MET A 25 2.69 7.53 -15.86
N LYS A 26 2.69 8.51 -16.76
CA LYS A 26 2.02 9.79 -16.52
C LYS A 26 0.51 9.58 -16.34
N SER A 27 -0.11 8.76 -17.20
CA SER A 27 -1.53 8.44 -17.11
C SER A 27 -1.87 7.73 -15.79
N PHE A 28 -1.05 6.77 -15.40
CA PHE A 28 -1.26 6.05 -14.14
C PHE A 28 -1.10 6.98 -12.93
N ASN A 29 -0.08 7.84 -12.94
CA ASN A 29 0.15 8.79 -11.85
C ASN A 29 -1.01 9.79 -11.73
N GLN A 30 -1.57 10.24 -12.85
CA GLN A 30 -2.76 11.10 -12.84
C GLN A 30 -3.96 10.38 -12.24
N LEU A 31 -4.18 9.12 -12.64
CA LEU A 31 -5.24 8.29 -12.06
C LEU A 31 -5.07 8.18 -10.55
N SER A 32 -3.87 7.88 -10.10
CA SER A 32 -3.55 7.74 -8.67
C SER A 32 -3.84 9.04 -7.92
N GLN A 33 -3.39 10.20 -8.44
CA GLN A 33 -3.62 11.49 -7.79
C GLN A 33 -5.11 11.82 -7.66
N ILE A 34 -5.87 11.55 -8.71
CA ILE A 34 -7.32 11.81 -8.71
C ILE A 34 -8.02 10.87 -7.73
N ALA A 35 -7.69 9.59 -7.75
CA ALA A 35 -8.33 8.58 -6.91
C ALA A 35 -8.04 8.79 -5.42
N MET A 36 -6.82 9.22 -5.08
CA MET A 36 -6.33 9.22 -3.70
C MET A 36 -6.40 10.58 -3.01
N ARG A 37 -6.77 11.66 -3.71
CA ARG A 37 -6.87 12.98 -3.10
C ARG A 37 -8.03 13.07 -2.10
N ASP A 38 -7.94 14.01 -1.15
CA ASP A 38 -9.01 14.26 -0.21
C ASP A 38 -10.30 14.66 -0.95
N GLY A 39 -11.39 14.08 -0.50
CA GLY A 39 -12.74 14.36 -0.99
C GLY A 39 -13.72 14.17 0.14
N VAL A 40 -14.90 13.67 -0.15
CA VAL A 40 -15.88 13.25 0.89
C VAL A 40 -15.23 12.18 1.79
N ILE A 41 -14.41 11.33 1.21
CA ILE A 41 -13.57 10.37 1.95
C ILE A 41 -12.16 10.96 1.94
N ASP A 42 -11.54 11.04 3.12
CA ASP A 42 -10.21 11.63 3.22
C ASP A 42 -9.11 10.70 2.68
N SER A 43 -7.95 11.28 2.41
CA SER A 43 -6.82 10.57 1.82
C SER A 43 -6.34 9.42 2.70
N LYS A 44 -6.32 9.59 4.02
CA LYS A 44 -5.88 8.52 4.94
C LYS A 44 -6.82 7.32 4.87
N THR A 45 -8.12 7.56 4.86
CA THR A 45 -9.12 6.49 4.71
C THR A 45 -8.95 5.79 3.37
N LYS A 46 -8.72 6.55 2.30
CA LYS A 46 -8.46 5.97 0.97
C LYS A 46 -7.20 5.10 0.97
N GLU A 47 -6.15 5.51 1.68
CA GLU A 47 -4.94 4.70 1.82
C GLU A 47 -5.22 3.38 2.57
N LEU A 48 -6.07 3.41 3.60
CA LEU A 48 -6.48 2.20 4.30
C LEU A 48 -7.29 1.26 3.39
N ILE A 49 -8.17 1.82 2.55
CA ILE A 49 -8.91 1.05 1.55
C ILE A 49 -7.95 0.40 0.56
N ALA A 50 -7.00 1.17 0.05
CA ALA A 50 -6.00 0.68 -0.91
C ALA A 50 -5.16 -0.44 -0.30
N LEU A 51 -4.75 -0.28 0.96
CA LEU A 51 -4.00 -1.32 1.67
C LEU A 51 -4.81 -2.59 1.81
N ALA A 52 -6.08 -2.49 2.23
CA ALA A 52 -6.93 -3.66 2.39
C ALA A 52 -7.12 -4.42 1.07
N ILE A 53 -7.29 -3.69 -0.03
CA ILE A 53 -7.38 -4.29 -1.37
C ILE A 53 -6.04 -4.95 -1.74
N GLY A 54 -4.92 -4.30 -1.44
CA GLY A 54 -3.58 -4.84 -1.71
C GLY A 54 -3.32 -6.14 -0.95
N VAL A 55 -3.76 -6.22 0.29
CA VAL A 55 -3.69 -7.46 1.10
C VAL A 55 -4.54 -8.56 0.46
N ALA A 56 -5.78 -8.26 0.12
CA ALA A 56 -6.68 -9.22 -0.50
C ALA A 56 -6.22 -9.65 -1.90
N ALA A 57 -5.57 -8.76 -2.64
CA ALA A 57 -5.01 -9.04 -3.95
C ALA A 57 -3.63 -9.71 -3.88
N ARG A 58 -3.09 -9.94 -2.70
CA ARG A 58 -1.77 -10.58 -2.47
C ARG A 58 -0.65 -9.82 -3.15
N CYS A 59 -0.63 -8.51 -2.96
CA CYS A 59 0.33 -7.62 -3.61
C CYS A 59 1.32 -7.06 -2.58
N ASP A 60 2.49 -7.69 -2.46
CA ASP A 60 3.51 -7.24 -1.50
C ASP A 60 4.02 -5.82 -1.81
N GLY A 61 4.14 -5.47 -3.08
CA GLY A 61 4.51 -4.10 -3.47
C GLY A 61 3.48 -3.08 -3.00
N CYS A 62 2.19 -3.38 -3.19
CA CYS A 62 1.10 -2.54 -2.72
C CYS A 62 1.15 -2.38 -1.19
N ILE A 63 1.34 -3.49 -0.48
CA ILE A 63 1.47 -3.48 0.97
C ILE A 63 2.62 -2.54 1.39
N GLY A 64 3.78 -2.71 0.78
CA GLY A 64 4.96 -1.90 1.12
C GLY A 64 4.72 -0.41 0.94
N PHE A 65 4.22 0.00 -0.23
CA PHE A 65 4.02 1.42 -0.52
C PHE A 65 2.92 2.04 0.32
N HIS A 66 1.78 1.35 0.48
CA HIS A 66 0.65 1.91 1.24
C HIS A 66 0.92 1.93 2.75
N VAL A 67 1.58 0.90 3.30
CA VAL A 67 1.96 0.94 4.72
C VAL A 67 2.96 2.06 4.97
N ARG A 68 3.95 2.24 4.09
CA ARG A 68 4.91 3.34 4.22
C ARG A 68 4.22 4.70 4.25
N THR A 69 3.28 4.93 3.34
CA THR A 69 2.51 6.17 3.29
C THR A 69 1.68 6.35 4.55
N LEU A 70 0.99 5.29 4.98
CA LEU A 70 0.14 5.35 6.17
C LEU A 70 0.93 5.61 7.45
N VAL A 71 2.13 5.05 7.57
CA VAL A 71 3.01 5.34 8.71
C VAL A 71 3.34 6.84 8.75
N LYS A 72 3.65 7.44 7.59
CA LYS A 72 3.90 8.89 7.49
C LYS A 72 2.67 9.72 7.85
N MET A 73 1.48 9.19 7.64
CA MET A 73 0.22 9.84 7.96
C MET A 73 -0.21 9.62 9.41
N GLY A 74 0.60 8.92 10.20
CA GLY A 74 0.34 8.70 11.62
C GLY A 74 -0.59 7.54 11.92
N MET A 75 -0.71 6.56 11.02
CA MET A 75 -1.50 5.37 11.29
C MET A 75 -1.01 4.63 12.52
N THR A 76 -1.94 4.33 13.43
CA THR A 76 -1.65 3.51 14.60
C THR A 76 -1.70 2.03 14.25
N LEU A 77 -1.06 1.21 15.09
CA LEU A 77 -1.14 -0.24 14.96
C LEU A 77 -2.60 -0.72 15.01
N GLN A 78 -3.40 -0.12 15.88
CA GLN A 78 -4.80 -0.49 16.02
C GLN A 78 -5.61 -0.19 14.76
N GLU A 79 -5.39 0.97 14.14
CA GLU A 79 -6.03 1.30 12.87
C GLU A 79 -5.66 0.30 11.78
N LEU A 80 -4.39 -0.06 11.71
CA LEU A 80 -3.91 -1.07 10.77
C LEU A 80 -4.61 -2.40 11.00
N GLU A 81 -4.65 -2.87 12.24
CA GLU A 81 -5.26 -4.16 12.57
C GLU A 81 -6.75 -4.21 12.23
N GLU A 82 -7.48 -3.11 12.44
CA GLU A 82 -8.89 -3.06 12.08
C GLU A 82 -9.10 -3.11 10.56
N ALA A 83 -8.27 -2.40 9.80
CA ALA A 83 -8.33 -2.47 8.34
C ALA A 83 -7.98 -3.88 7.82
N LEU A 84 -6.97 -4.50 8.42
CA LEU A 84 -6.57 -5.88 8.07
C LEU A 84 -7.70 -6.87 8.38
N GLY A 85 -8.45 -6.65 9.46
CA GLY A 85 -9.61 -7.47 9.80
C GLY A 85 -10.64 -7.51 8.70
N VAL A 86 -10.92 -6.38 8.07
CA VAL A 86 -11.85 -6.30 6.92
C VAL A 86 -11.31 -7.11 5.74
N ALA A 87 -10.01 -6.96 5.44
CA ALA A 87 -9.38 -7.70 4.34
C ALA A 87 -9.45 -9.22 4.57
N VAL A 88 -9.22 -9.66 5.81
CA VAL A 88 -9.28 -11.08 6.18
C VAL A 88 -10.72 -11.60 6.08
N TYR A 89 -11.69 -10.82 6.54
CA TYR A 89 -13.10 -11.18 6.42
C TYR A 89 -13.49 -11.46 4.97
N MET A 90 -13.06 -10.60 4.07
CA MET A 90 -13.41 -10.71 2.65
C MET A 90 -12.56 -11.75 1.89
N GLY A 91 -11.29 -11.90 2.25
CA GLY A 91 -10.33 -12.69 1.48
C GLY A 91 -9.97 -14.06 2.09
N GLY A 92 -10.33 -14.31 3.33
CA GLY A 92 -10.08 -15.60 3.99
C GLY A 92 -8.63 -15.87 4.37
N GLY A 93 -8.26 -17.14 4.45
CA GLY A 93 -6.94 -17.61 4.89
C GLY A 93 -5.76 -16.95 4.17
N PRO A 94 -5.74 -16.86 2.82
CA PRO A 94 -4.65 -16.18 2.13
C PRO A 94 -4.48 -14.72 2.56
N SER A 95 -5.58 -14.00 2.78
CA SER A 95 -5.51 -12.63 3.27
C SER A 95 -4.97 -12.54 4.70
N LEU A 96 -5.23 -13.55 5.53
CA LEU A 96 -4.65 -13.61 6.87
C LEU A 96 -3.12 -13.69 6.80
N MET A 97 -2.59 -14.50 5.88
CA MET A 97 -1.13 -14.60 5.68
C MET A 97 -0.54 -13.26 5.22
N TYR A 98 -1.21 -12.59 4.28
CA TYR A 98 -0.75 -11.29 3.81
C TYR A 98 -0.97 -10.17 4.84
N ALA A 99 -1.96 -10.30 5.71
CA ALA A 99 -2.13 -9.39 6.85
C ALA A 99 -0.91 -9.45 7.78
N ALA A 100 -0.36 -10.65 8.02
CA ALA A 100 0.88 -10.80 8.78
C ALA A 100 2.04 -10.06 8.10
N ASN A 101 2.11 -10.11 6.77
CA ASN A 101 3.10 -9.36 6.00
C ASN A 101 2.93 -7.84 6.17
N ALA A 102 1.70 -7.35 6.21
CA ALA A 102 1.44 -5.92 6.42
C ALA A 102 1.89 -5.47 7.82
N LEU A 103 1.75 -6.32 8.84
CA LEU A 103 2.28 -6.03 10.17
C LEU A 103 3.81 -5.94 10.16
N GLU A 104 4.48 -6.79 9.40
CA GLU A 104 5.94 -6.73 9.24
C GLU A 104 6.36 -5.43 8.55
N ALA A 105 5.66 -5.02 7.49
CA ALA A 105 5.91 -3.75 6.83
C ALA A 105 5.74 -2.57 7.80
N PHE A 106 4.71 -2.60 8.64
CA PHE A 106 4.48 -1.57 9.64
C PHE A 106 5.67 -1.45 10.60
N LYS A 107 6.19 -2.57 11.08
CA LYS A 107 7.37 -2.57 11.96
C LYS A 107 8.58 -1.94 11.26
N GLU A 108 8.83 -2.31 10.01
CA GLU A 108 9.97 -1.78 9.26
C GLU A 108 9.88 -0.26 9.07
N PHE A 109 8.72 0.24 8.64
CA PHE A 109 8.55 1.66 8.34
C PHE A 109 8.34 2.53 9.58
N SER A 110 8.04 1.93 10.73
CA SER A 110 7.87 2.65 11.98
C SER A 110 9.19 2.94 12.70
N ASN A 111 10.28 2.35 12.25
CA ASN A 111 11.61 2.51 12.88
C ASN A 111 12.47 3.53 12.15
#